data_6bd76982b9529fbda59721c1e8321b4f
#
_entry.id   6bd76982b9529fbda59721c1e8321b4f
#
_cell.length_a   1.000
_cell.length_b   1.000
_cell.length_c   1.000
_cell.angle_alpha   90.00
_cell.angle_beta   90.00
_cell.angle_gamma   90.00
#
_symmetry.space_group_name_H-M   'P 1'
#
loop_
_entity.id
_entity.type
_entity.pdbx_description
1 polymer ?
#
loop_
_entity_poly.entity_id
_entity_poly.type
_entity_poly.pdbx_seq_one_letter_code
_entity_poly.pdbx_strand_id
1 'polypeptide(L)'
;MTRPSKARIRQSFERAAPTYDSAAEIQRHICAELAAGLPGLAPNRYLDAGCGTGHALSALQARYPDAQPLALDLSPAMLQLVKAPCSRLAGDLEHLPLPDASLDLYWSSLAVQWCDLAVALREARRVLSARGFLALATLGPKTFRELRHAFAGVDAYAHTLDFHGPDEIG
;
A
#
# COMPACT_ATOMS: atom_id res chain seq x y z
N MET A 1 3.88 -20.39 5.22
CA MET A 1 5.19 -19.84 4.74
C MET A 1 5.61 -18.68 5.64
N THR A 2 6.88 -18.59 6.04
CA THR A 2 7.36 -17.40 6.78
C THR A 2 7.44 -16.20 5.83
N ARG A 3 6.75 -15.13 6.17
CA ARG A 3 6.81 -13.86 5.41
C ARG A 3 8.27 -13.37 5.32
N PRO A 4 8.72 -12.81 4.18
CA PRO A 4 10.05 -12.23 4.08
C PRO A 4 10.28 -11.15 5.14
N SER A 5 11.49 -11.02 5.66
CA SER A 5 11.82 -9.95 6.61
C SER A 5 11.65 -8.57 5.96
N LYS A 6 11.31 -7.57 6.76
CA LYS A 6 11.18 -6.16 6.30
C LYS A 6 12.43 -5.67 5.58
N ALA A 7 13.62 -6.05 6.06
CA ALA A 7 14.87 -5.72 5.39
C ALA A 7 14.96 -6.29 3.98
N ARG A 8 14.52 -7.55 3.78
CA ARG A 8 14.52 -8.19 2.46
C ARG A 8 13.47 -7.56 1.53
N ILE A 9 12.29 -7.25 2.05
CA ILE A 9 11.25 -6.53 1.30
C ILE A 9 11.78 -5.18 0.84
N ARG A 10 12.30 -4.37 1.76
CA ARG A 10 12.91 -3.07 1.47
C ARG A 10 13.98 -3.17 0.39
N GLN A 11 14.94 -4.07 0.54
CA GLN A 11 16.02 -4.27 -0.44
C GLN A 11 15.50 -4.64 -1.83
N SER A 12 14.41 -5.43 -1.91
CA SER A 12 13.80 -5.79 -3.19
C SER A 12 13.20 -4.57 -3.88
N PHE A 13 12.49 -3.71 -3.15
CA PHE A 13 11.93 -2.47 -3.69
C PHE A 13 13.00 -1.43 -4.03
N GLU A 14 14.06 -1.31 -3.22
CA GLU A 14 15.21 -0.44 -3.54
C GLU A 14 15.89 -0.83 -4.86
N ARG A 15 16.03 -2.12 -5.13
CA ARG A 15 16.58 -2.63 -6.41
C ARG A 15 15.62 -2.41 -7.58
N ALA A 16 14.31 -2.54 -7.35
CA ALA A 16 13.30 -2.38 -8.39
C ALA A 16 13.05 -0.90 -8.74
N ALA A 17 13.32 0.04 -7.83
CA ALA A 17 12.95 1.45 -7.96
C ALA A 17 13.28 2.08 -9.33
N PRO A 18 14.47 1.88 -9.93
CA PRO A 18 14.80 2.51 -11.22
C PRO A 18 13.91 2.09 -12.39
N THR A 19 13.32 0.90 -12.34
CA THR A 19 12.51 0.32 -13.42
C THR A 19 11.06 0.08 -13.03
N TYR A 20 10.68 0.41 -11.79
CA TYR A 20 9.38 0.09 -11.21
C TYR A 20 8.22 0.62 -12.06
N ASP A 21 8.28 1.87 -12.47
CA ASP A 21 7.21 2.53 -13.22
C ASP A 21 6.97 1.94 -14.61
N SER A 22 7.98 1.36 -15.24
CA SER A 22 7.84 0.73 -16.55
C SER A 22 7.04 -0.57 -16.52
N ALA A 23 6.95 -1.23 -15.35
CA ALA A 23 6.22 -2.48 -15.14
C ALA A 23 4.94 -2.30 -14.30
N ALA A 24 4.59 -1.08 -13.90
CA ALA A 24 3.54 -0.80 -12.92
C ALA A 24 2.14 -0.54 -13.54
N GLU A 25 1.83 -1.11 -14.71
CA GLU A 25 0.54 -0.90 -15.39
C GLU A 25 -0.63 -1.41 -14.57
N ILE A 26 -0.53 -2.63 -14.04
CA ILE A 26 -1.56 -3.24 -13.19
C ILE A 26 -1.76 -2.42 -11.91
N GLN A 27 -0.68 -1.96 -11.29
CA GLN A 27 -0.73 -1.14 -10.08
C GLN A 27 -1.47 0.18 -10.35
N ARG A 28 -1.20 0.83 -11.48
CA ARG A 28 -1.91 2.06 -11.89
C ARG A 28 -3.41 1.82 -12.10
N HIS A 29 -3.76 0.70 -12.75
CA HIS A 29 -5.16 0.33 -12.95
C HIS A 29 -5.88 0.11 -11.61
N ILE A 30 -5.30 -0.66 -10.70
CA ILE A 30 -5.86 -0.90 -9.37
C ILE A 30 -5.99 0.41 -8.56
N CYS A 31 -5.00 1.30 -8.64
CA CYS A 31 -5.10 2.63 -8.02
C CYS A 31 -6.28 3.43 -8.60
N ALA A 32 -6.49 3.40 -9.90
CA ALA A 32 -7.60 4.12 -10.55
C ALA A 32 -8.97 3.56 -10.12
N GLU A 33 -9.13 2.24 -10.09
CA GLU A 33 -10.34 1.58 -9.63
C GLU A 33 -10.64 1.89 -8.15
N LEU A 34 -9.61 1.83 -7.29
CA LEU A 34 -9.78 2.17 -5.88
C LEU A 34 -10.18 3.65 -5.71
N ALA A 35 -9.59 4.56 -6.49
CA ALA A 35 -9.94 5.98 -6.46
C ALA A 35 -11.37 6.24 -6.95
N ALA A 36 -11.82 5.52 -7.98
CA ALA A 36 -13.19 5.61 -8.48
C ALA A 36 -14.23 5.16 -7.44
N GLY A 37 -13.87 4.19 -6.59
CA GLY A 37 -14.71 3.67 -5.51
C GLY A 37 -14.79 4.57 -4.26
N LEU A 38 -13.98 5.63 -4.16
CA LEU A 38 -14.02 6.52 -3.00
C LEU A 38 -15.35 7.29 -2.93
N PRO A 39 -16.01 7.34 -1.77
CA PRO A 39 -17.19 8.17 -1.57
C PRO A 39 -16.82 9.66 -1.61
N GLY A 40 -17.84 10.53 -1.51
CA GLY A 40 -17.64 11.97 -1.40
C GLY A 40 -17.01 12.34 -0.05
N LEU A 41 -15.66 12.40 -0.01
CA LEU A 41 -14.87 12.78 1.16
C LEU A 41 -14.33 14.20 0.99
N ALA A 42 -14.07 14.86 2.12
CA ALA A 42 -13.36 16.13 2.19
C ALA A 42 -12.25 16.03 3.27
N PRO A 43 -11.21 15.24 3.04
CA PRO A 43 -10.15 15.06 4.02
C PRO A 43 -9.30 16.33 4.13
N ASN A 44 -8.90 16.72 5.35
CA ASN A 44 -7.88 17.75 5.56
C ASN A 44 -6.47 17.17 5.40
N ARG A 45 -6.29 15.90 5.77
CA ARG A 45 -5.00 15.19 5.68
C ARG A 45 -5.21 13.75 5.27
N TYR A 46 -4.42 13.29 4.30
CA TYR A 46 -4.42 11.89 3.90
C TYR A 46 -3.02 11.30 3.82
N LEU A 47 -2.93 10.00 4.00
CA LEU A 47 -1.73 9.20 3.83
C LEU A 47 -1.88 8.26 2.63
N ASP A 48 -0.88 8.28 1.73
CA ASP A 48 -0.62 7.20 0.78
C ASP A 48 0.39 6.24 1.44
N ALA A 49 -0.12 5.13 1.96
CA ALA A 49 0.59 4.15 2.77
C ALA A 49 1.14 3.01 1.91
N GLY A 50 2.47 2.95 1.78
CA GLY A 50 3.16 2.12 0.79
C GLY A 50 3.07 2.75 -0.59
N CYS A 51 3.38 4.04 -0.68
CA CYS A 51 3.15 4.87 -1.87
C CYS A 51 4.02 4.47 -3.08
N GLY A 52 5.08 3.69 -2.89
CA GLY A 52 6.04 3.39 -3.95
C GLY A 52 6.58 4.68 -4.57
N THR A 53 6.47 4.80 -5.89
CA THR A 53 6.87 5.98 -6.65
C THR A 53 5.81 7.10 -6.68
N GLY A 54 4.69 6.92 -5.95
CA GLY A 54 3.68 7.96 -5.76
C GLY A 54 2.60 8.02 -6.86
N HIS A 55 2.26 6.92 -7.49
CA HIS A 55 1.24 6.89 -8.57
C HIS A 55 -0.13 7.41 -8.13
N ALA A 56 -0.57 7.08 -6.90
CA ALA A 56 -1.87 7.52 -6.40
C ALA A 56 -1.91 9.01 -6.05
N LEU A 57 -0.78 9.58 -5.64
CA LEU A 57 -0.73 10.95 -5.11
C LEU A 57 -1.27 12.00 -6.08
N SER A 58 -0.94 11.92 -7.37
CA SER A 58 -1.42 12.89 -8.35
C SER A 58 -2.95 12.87 -8.51
N ALA A 59 -3.56 11.67 -8.51
CA ALA A 59 -5.00 11.51 -8.59
C ALA A 59 -5.70 11.97 -7.29
N LEU A 60 -5.12 11.64 -6.13
CA LEU A 60 -5.65 12.07 -4.83
C LEU A 60 -5.53 13.59 -4.65
N GLN A 61 -4.45 14.21 -5.09
CA GLN A 61 -4.30 15.67 -5.05
C GLN A 61 -5.29 16.39 -5.97
N ALA A 62 -5.52 15.86 -7.18
CA ALA A 62 -6.54 16.42 -8.08
C ALA A 62 -7.95 16.32 -7.48
N ARG A 63 -8.23 15.25 -6.72
CA ARG A 63 -9.52 15.03 -6.05
C ARG A 63 -9.68 15.86 -4.77
N TYR A 64 -8.60 16.07 -4.03
CA TYR A 64 -8.55 16.74 -2.73
C TYR A 64 -7.49 17.85 -2.72
N PRO A 65 -7.67 18.94 -3.50
CA PRO A 65 -6.65 19.95 -3.72
C PRO A 65 -6.23 20.71 -2.45
N ASP A 66 -7.15 20.79 -1.48
CA ASP A 66 -6.92 21.51 -0.21
C ASP A 66 -6.37 20.61 0.90
N ALA A 67 -6.29 19.30 0.66
CA ALA A 67 -5.80 18.35 1.65
C ALA A 67 -4.27 18.33 1.73
N GLN A 68 -3.74 18.04 2.91
CA GLN A 68 -2.31 17.82 3.14
C GLN A 68 -1.92 16.37 2.79
N PRO A 69 -1.15 16.13 1.71
CA PRO A 69 -0.71 14.81 1.32
C PRO A 69 0.50 14.36 2.14
N LEU A 70 0.45 13.11 2.61
CA LEU A 70 1.58 12.38 3.19
C LEU A 70 1.84 11.15 2.34
N ALA A 71 3.11 10.89 2.04
CA ALA A 71 3.57 9.69 1.36
C ALA A 71 4.45 8.89 2.32
N LEU A 72 4.13 7.62 2.53
CA LEU A 72 4.96 6.74 3.36
C LEU A 72 5.32 5.49 2.58
N ASP A 73 6.60 5.12 2.62
CA ASP A 73 7.08 3.86 2.07
C ASP A 73 8.23 3.29 2.93
N LEU A 74 8.37 1.98 2.91
CA LEU A 74 9.47 1.29 3.59
C LEU A 74 10.81 1.57 2.90
N SER A 75 10.80 1.84 1.58
CA SER A 75 11.97 2.09 0.75
C SER A 75 12.20 3.58 0.54
N PRO A 76 13.29 4.17 1.09
CA PRO A 76 13.69 5.53 0.78
C PRO A 76 13.95 5.77 -0.72
N ALA A 77 14.42 4.75 -1.44
CA ALA A 77 14.65 4.87 -2.88
C ALA A 77 13.35 5.08 -3.67
N MET A 78 12.25 4.44 -3.25
CA MET A 78 10.92 4.69 -3.81
C MET A 78 10.47 6.13 -3.53
N LEU A 79 10.60 6.59 -2.29
CA LEU A 79 10.22 7.95 -1.90
C LEU A 79 10.97 9.04 -2.66
N GLN A 80 12.22 8.81 -3.05
CA GLN A 80 13.00 9.76 -3.85
C GLN A 80 12.40 9.97 -5.25
N LEU A 81 11.68 8.97 -5.78
CA LEU A 81 11.03 9.03 -7.10
C LEU A 81 9.67 9.70 -7.09
N VAL A 82 9.08 9.92 -5.91
CA VAL A 82 7.81 10.64 -5.77
C VAL A 82 7.97 12.07 -6.29
N LYS A 83 7.21 12.43 -7.32
CA LYS A 83 7.26 13.76 -7.95
C LYS A 83 6.23 14.74 -7.37
N ALA A 84 5.14 14.20 -6.87
CA ALA A 84 4.05 15.02 -6.31
C ALA A 84 4.52 15.79 -5.07
N PRO A 85 4.12 17.06 -4.89
CA PRO A 85 4.45 17.85 -3.70
C PRO A 85 3.73 17.25 -2.47
N CYS A 86 4.48 16.64 -1.55
CA CYS A 86 3.94 15.99 -0.36
C CYS A 86 5.02 15.89 0.74
N SER A 87 4.60 15.69 1.99
CA SER A 87 5.50 15.23 3.05
C SER A 87 5.84 13.76 2.84
N ARG A 88 7.13 13.40 2.88
CA ARG A 88 7.62 12.03 2.64
C ARG A 88 8.16 11.45 3.93
N LEU A 89 7.72 10.25 4.27
CA LEU A 89 8.08 9.55 5.48
C LEU A 89 8.61 8.15 5.13
N ALA A 90 9.84 7.86 5.49
CA ALA A 90 10.32 6.48 5.47
C ALA A 90 9.81 5.76 6.72
N GLY A 91 9.06 4.67 6.54
CA GLY A 91 8.42 3.99 7.67
C GLY A 91 7.80 2.64 7.30
N ASP A 92 7.44 1.90 8.35
CA ASP A 92 6.76 0.62 8.25
C ASP A 92 5.27 0.80 8.53
N LEU A 93 4.40 0.20 7.71
CA LEU A 93 2.94 0.20 7.92
C LEU A 93 2.52 -0.48 9.22
N GLU A 94 3.37 -1.33 9.78
CA GLU A 94 3.14 -1.99 11.06
C GLU A 94 3.53 -1.13 12.27
N HIS A 95 4.21 0.02 12.04
CA HIS A 95 4.67 0.95 13.09
C HIS A 95 4.71 2.38 12.50
N LEU A 96 3.54 2.99 12.32
CA LEU A 96 3.45 4.29 11.66
C LEU A 96 4.01 5.42 12.53
N PRO A 97 4.93 6.24 12.01
CA PRO A 97 5.48 7.38 12.73
C PRO A 97 4.52 8.59 12.72
N LEU A 98 3.26 8.34 13.02
CA LEU A 98 2.18 9.33 13.01
C LEU A 98 1.41 9.28 14.33
N PRO A 99 0.91 10.43 14.83
CA PRO A 99 0.05 10.48 16.01
C PRO A 99 -1.29 9.76 15.79
N ASP A 100 -1.93 9.39 16.89
CA ASP A 100 -3.29 8.86 16.90
C ASP A 100 -4.26 9.90 16.31
N ALA A 101 -5.30 9.43 15.62
CA ALA A 101 -6.39 10.23 15.08
C ALA A 101 -5.94 11.47 14.26
N SER A 102 -4.83 11.34 13.52
CA SER A 102 -4.20 12.44 12.78
C SER A 102 -4.51 12.49 11.29
N LEU A 103 -5.27 11.50 10.76
CA LEU A 103 -5.61 11.37 9.35
C LEU A 103 -7.12 11.29 9.15
N ASP A 104 -7.60 11.87 8.05
CA ASP A 104 -8.99 11.75 7.61
C ASP A 104 -9.16 10.69 6.51
N LEU A 105 -8.10 10.38 5.76
CA LEU A 105 -8.06 9.28 4.79
C LEU A 105 -6.74 8.52 4.91
N TYR A 106 -6.85 7.22 5.09
CA TYR A 106 -5.76 6.26 4.93
C TYR A 106 -5.97 5.53 3.60
N TRP A 107 -5.08 5.75 2.67
CA TRP A 107 -5.06 5.08 1.38
C TRP A 107 -3.92 4.09 1.34
N SER A 108 -4.16 2.87 0.85
CA SER A 108 -3.12 1.90 0.57
C SER A 108 -3.50 1.00 -0.61
N SER A 109 -2.66 0.96 -1.62
CA SER A 109 -2.85 0.12 -2.80
C SER A 109 -1.66 -0.82 -2.98
N LEU A 110 -1.91 -2.12 -2.92
CA LEU A 110 -0.93 -3.20 -3.12
C LEU A 110 0.32 -3.10 -2.22
N ALA A 111 0.13 -2.70 -0.95
CA ALA A 111 1.22 -2.63 0.02
C ALA A 111 1.03 -3.58 1.22
N VAL A 112 -0.19 -3.72 1.74
CA VAL A 112 -0.44 -4.47 2.99
C VAL A 112 -0.18 -5.97 2.88
N GLN A 113 -0.14 -6.55 1.69
CA GLN A 113 0.23 -7.96 1.50
C GLN A 113 1.66 -8.28 1.95
N TRP A 114 2.50 -7.27 2.12
CA TRP A 114 3.86 -7.38 2.65
C TRP A 114 3.94 -7.26 4.16
N CYS A 115 2.81 -7.02 4.82
CA CYS A 115 2.70 -6.74 6.25
C CYS A 115 2.03 -7.86 7.02
N ASP A 116 2.17 -7.87 8.33
CA ASP A 116 1.19 -8.50 9.21
C ASP A 116 -0.10 -7.68 9.11
N LEU A 117 -1.11 -8.26 8.46
CA LEU A 117 -2.34 -7.54 8.13
C LEU A 117 -3.03 -7.00 9.38
N ALA A 118 -3.11 -7.82 10.45
CA ALA A 118 -3.77 -7.40 11.68
C ALA A 118 -3.01 -6.25 12.38
N VAL A 119 -1.68 -6.26 12.32
CA VAL A 119 -0.86 -5.17 12.87
C VAL A 119 -1.03 -3.91 12.02
N ALA A 120 -0.92 -4.03 10.70
CA ALA A 120 -1.06 -2.89 9.80
C ALA A 120 -2.45 -2.24 9.87
N LEU A 121 -3.54 -3.03 9.99
CA LEU A 121 -4.89 -2.52 10.15
C LEU A 121 -5.10 -1.85 11.52
N ARG A 122 -4.49 -2.37 12.61
CA ARG A 122 -4.53 -1.68 13.91
C ARG A 122 -3.84 -0.31 13.84
N GLU A 123 -2.69 -0.23 13.18
CA GLU A 123 -1.99 1.04 12.97
C GLU A 123 -2.81 2.01 12.09
N ALA A 124 -3.38 1.53 10.99
CA ALA A 124 -4.29 2.33 10.17
C ALA A 124 -5.47 2.87 11.00
N ARG A 125 -6.09 2.02 11.83
CA ARG A 125 -7.19 2.44 12.72
C ARG A 125 -6.72 3.44 13.77
N ARG A 126 -5.53 3.28 14.34
CA ARG A 126 -4.97 4.19 15.34
C ARG A 126 -4.77 5.60 14.80
N VAL A 127 -4.20 5.71 13.60
CA VAL A 127 -3.89 7.02 12.99
C VAL A 127 -5.10 7.70 12.36
N LEU A 128 -6.16 6.95 12.02
CA LEU A 128 -7.40 7.50 11.48
C LEU A 128 -8.22 8.20 12.58
N SER A 129 -8.71 9.39 12.25
CA SER A 129 -9.69 10.12 13.08
C SER A 129 -10.99 9.31 13.24
N ALA A 130 -11.85 9.70 14.15
CA ALA A 130 -13.12 8.99 14.41
C ALA A 130 -14.04 8.90 13.19
N ARG A 131 -13.93 9.84 12.25
CA ARG A 131 -14.66 9.87 10.97
C ARG A 131 -13.73 9.59 9.79
N GLY A 132 -12.52 9.15 10.03
CA GLY A 132 -11.53 8.83 9.02
C GLY A 132 -11.95 7.63 8.17
N PHE A 133 -11.55 7.63 6.92
CA PHE A 133 -11.88 6.60 5.94
C PHE A 133 -10.65 5.78 5.58
N LEU A 134 -10.81 4.45 5.55
CA LEU A 134 -9.80 3.51 5.06
C LEU A 134 -10.14 3.10 3.62
N ALA A 135 -9.24 3.39 2.68
CA ALA A 135 -9.30 2.89 1.31
C ALA A 135 -8.16 1.89 1.11
N LEU A 136 -8.49 0.64 0.83
CA LEU A 136 -7.53 -0.44 0.74
C LEU A 136 -7.74 -1.29 -0.52
N ALA A 137 -6.67 -1.51 -1.29
CA ALA A 137 -6.62 -2.55 -2.30
C ALA A 137 -5.44 -3.50 -2.02
N THR A 138 -5.71 -4.79 -2.06
CA THR A 138 -4.71 -5.84 -1.82
C THR A 138 -4.97 -7.07 -2.69
N LEU A 139 -4.01 -7.98 -2.71
CA LEU A 139 -4.13 -9.24 -3.43
C LEU A 139 -4.98 -10.22 -2.62
N GLY A 140 -5.92 -10.88 -3.28
CA GLY A 140 -6.80 -11.87 -2.67
C GLY A 140 -6.29 -13.31 -2.81
N PRO A 141 -6.92 -14.29 -2.13
CA PRO A 141 -6.45 -15.68 -2.05
C PRO A 141 -6.39 -16.42 -3.39
N LYS A 142 -7.12 -15.93 -4.40
CA LYS A 142 -7.09 -16.52 -5.77
C LYS A 142 -5.97 -15.94 -6.64
N THR A 143 -5.28 -14.89 -6.19
CA THR A 143 -4.16 -14.29 -6.95
C THR A 143 -3.04 -15.31 -7.11
N PHE A 144 -2.48 -15.40 -8.31
CA PHE A 144 -1.45 -16.38 -8.70
C PHE A 144 -1.86 -17.85 -8.54
N ARG A 145 -3.17 -18.18 -8.61
CA ARG A 145 -3.66 -19.55 -8.54
C ARG A 145 -3.03 -20.43 -9.62
N GLU A 146 -2.95 -19.92 -10.83
CA GLU A 146 -2.37 -20.61 -11.99
C GLU A 146 -0.87 -20.87 -11.79
N LEU A 147 -0.16 -19.90 -11.24
CA LEU A 147 1.26 -20.06 -10.90
C LEU A 147 1.45 -21.14 -9.83
N ARG A 148 0.67 -21.08 -8.74
CA ARG A 148 0.72 -22.12 -7.69
C ARG A 148 0.40 -23.51 -8.24
N HIS A 149 -0.58 -23.60 -9.14
CA HIS A 149 -0.95 -24.87 -9.76
C HIS A 149 0.17 -25.41 -10.66
N ALA A 150 0.81 -24.55 -11.44
CA ALA A 150 1.93 -24.94 -12.31
C ALA A 150 3.13 -25.48 -11.53
N PHE A 151 3.42 -24.94 -10.35
CA PHE A 151 4.55 -25.39 -9.52
C PHE A 151 4.21 -26.52 -8.55
N ALA A 152 2.93 -26.86 -8.32
CA ALA A 152 2.52 -27.88 -7.36
C ALA A 152 3.07 -29.28 -7.64
N GLY A 153 3.47 -29.58 -8.89
CA GLY A 153 4.09 -30.86 -9.28
C GLY A 153 5.60 -30.77 -9.53
N VAL A 154 6.21 -29.60 -9.34
CA VAL A 154 7.63 -29.36 -9.69
C VAL A 154 8.52 -29.46 -8.44
N ASP A 155 8.13 -28.81 -7.35
CA ASP A 155 8.88 -28.82 -6.11
C ASP A 155 7.97 -28.59 -4.88
N ALA A 156 8.57 -28.63 -3.67
CA ALA A 156 7.87 -28.43 -2.40
C ALA A 156 7.92 -26.99 -1.90
N TYR A 157 8.43 -26.03 -2.71
CA TYR A 157 8.54 -24.63 -2.29
C TYR A 157 7.26 -23.86 -2.54
N ALA A 158 6.96 -22.92 -1.67
CA ALA A 158 5.89 -21.96 -1.90
C ALA A 158 6.42 -20.80 -2.76
N HIS A 159 5.85 -20.64 -3.95
CA HIS A 159 6.26 -19.64 -4.94
C HIS A 159 5.51 -18.30 -4.81
N THR A 160 4.52 -18.24 -3.89
CA THR A 160 3.73 -17.02 -3.62
C THR A 160 3.52 -16.85 -2.12
N LEU A 161 3.23 -15.63 -1.69
CA LEU A 161 2.69 -15.39 -0.36
C LEU A 161 1.25 -15.92 -0.25
N ASP A 162 0.80 -16.17 0.97
CA ASP A 162 -0.61 -16.39 1.28
C ASP A 162 -1.29 -15.02 1.40
N PHE A 163 -2.38 -14.84 0.65
CA PHE A 163 -3.15 -13.59 0.66
C PHE A 163 -4.47 -13.78 1.40
N HIS A 164 -4.86 -12.74 2.11
CA HIS A 164 -6.09 -12.72 2.91
C HIS A 164 -7.34 -12.47 2.06
N GLY A 165 -8.45 -13.10 2.45
CA GLY A 165 -9.75 -12.86 1.84
C GLY A 165 -10.46 -11.63 2.42
N PRO A 166 -11.55 -11.16 1.76
CA PRO A 166 -12.36 -10.06 2.28
C PRO A 166 -12.86 -10.28 3.70
N ASP A 167 -13.24 -11.51 4.02
CA ASP A 167 -13.79 -11.90 5.34
C ASP A 167 -12.77 -11.81 6.48
N GLU A 168 -11.47 -11.74 6.14
CA GLU A 168 -10.38 -11.58 7.10
C GLU A 168 -9.99 -10.11 7.31
N ILE A 169 -10.48 -9.22 6.45
CA ILE A 169 -10.15 -7.78 6.44
C ILE A 169 -11.29 -6.96 7.05
N GLY A 170 -12.53 -7.46 6.97
CA GLY A 170 -13.77 -6.80 7.40
C GLY A 170 -14.06 -6.88 8.90
#